data_8e077d9dd2544fef72235e26c95fb0e9
#
_entry.id   8e077d9dd2544fef72235e26c95fb0e9
#
_cell.length_a   1.000
_cell.length_b   1.000
_cell.length_c   1.000
_cell.angle_alpha   90.00
_cell.angle_beta   90.00
_cell.angle_gamma   90.00
#
_symmetry.space_group_name_H-M   'P 1'
#
loop_
_entity.id
_entity.type
_entity.pdbx_description
1 polymer ?
#
loop_
_entity_poly.entity_id
_entity_poly.type
_entity_poly.pdbx_seq_one_letter_code
_entity_poly.pdbx_strand_id
1 'polypeptide(L)'
;MKNLSFVIWIQLLILTILTSSCNKYRSDPSKITMRPRVFVENSVPVPVIDEYDFTGVRIGTIENILTEDPSDRTYALWFTLDRRSAITLKKESIRRRGQTLQLIIGGQLVGFHFVQEAITSGVIPFMLVNNIPEQNAIMLYNELTQSINHLQAELKEREG
;
A
#
# COMPACT_ATOMS: atom_id res chain seq x y z
N MET A 1 29.21 50.62 6.37
CA MET A 1 29.64 49.51 5.47
C MET A 1 29.56 48.12 6.11
N LYS A 2 29.46 47.94 7.46
CA LYS A 2 29.33 46.62 8.12
C LYS A 2 27.97 45.93 7.94
N ASN A 3 26.88 46.67 7.75
CA ASN A 3 25.52 46.11 7.67
C ASN A 3 25.19 45.48 6.29
N LEU A 4 25.86 45.91 5.21
CA LEU A 4 25.62 45.37 3.87
C LEU A 4 26.18 43.96 3.73
N SER A 5 27.34 43.69 4.34
CA SER A 5 27.93 42.35 4.34
C SER A 5 27.07 41.32 5.09
N PHE A 6 26.46 41.73 6.21
CA PHE A 6 25.59 40.88 7.02
C PHE A 6 24.30 40.46 6.28
N VAL A 7 23.71 41.40 5.55
CA VAL A 7 22.49 41.15 4.74
C VAL A 7 22.79 40.15 3.60
N ILE A 8 23.92 40.27 2.94
CA ILE A 8 24.35 39.38 1.87
C ILE A 8 24.56 37.96 2.42
N TRP A 9 25.15 37.79 3.59
CA TRP A 9 25.34 36.50 4.24
C TRP A 9 24.02 35.83 4.61
N ILE A 10 23.02 36.58 5.09
CA ILE A 10 21.68 36.04 5.40
C ILE A 10 20.97 35.62 4.11
N GLN A 11 21.03 36.36 3.04
CA GLN A 11 20.42 35.96 1.76
C GLN A 11 21.08 34.72 1.16
N LEU A 12 22.41 34.58 1.27
CA LEU A 12 23.10 33.37 0.82
C LEU A 12 22.71 32.14 1.66
N LEU A 13 22.53 32.32 2.97
CA LEU A 13 22.09 31.22 3.85
C LEU A 13 20.67 30.78 3.57
N ILE A 14 19.75 31.70 3.29
CA ILE A 14 18.36 31.38 2.91
C ILE A 14 18.32 30.66 1.56
N LEU A 15 19.15 31.08 0.59
CA LEU A 15 19.20 30.45 -0.73
C LEU A 15 19.71 29.00 -0.66
N THR A 16 20.67 28.70 0.22
CA THR A 16 21.20 27.33 0.41
C THR A 16 20.19 26.42 1.10
N ILE A 17 19.32 26.94 1.99
CA ILE A 17 18.26 26.15 2.64
C ILE A 17 17.15 25.80 1.64
N LEU A 18 16.83 26.69 0.70
CA LEU A 18 15.79 26.44 -0.33
C LEU A 18 16.21 25.40 -1.37
N THR A 19 17.51 25.20 -1.61
CA THR A 19 17.99 24.19 -2.58
C THR A 19 18.10 22.78 -1.99
N SER A 20 18.08 22.63 -0.66
CA SER A 20 18.23 21.31 0.01
C SER A 20 16.92 20.52 0.11
N SER A 21 15.78 21.07 -0.32
CA SER A 21 14.45 20.54 0.00
C SER A 21 13.85 19.59 -1.04
N CYS A 22 14.57 19.22 -2.09
CA CYS A 22 14.07 18.25 -3.06
C CYS A 22 14.87 16.94 -3.03
N ASN A 23 14.81 16.23 -1.91
CA ASN A 23 15.15 14.80 -1.95
C ASN A 23 13.97 14.04 -2.58
N LYS A 24 13.85 14.16 -3.92
CA LYS A 24 12.84 13.43 -4.69
C LYS A 24 13.20 11.94 -4.52
N TYR A 25 12.41 11.21 -3.74
CA TYR A 25 12.59 9.77 -3.58
C TYR A 25 12.56 9.14 -4.97
N ARG A 26 13.73 8.66 -5.43
CA ARG A 26 13.88 8.10 -6.76
C ARG A 26 13.49 6.64 -6.73
N SER A 27 12.76 6.21 -7.75
CA SER A 27 12.41 4.81 -7.93
C SER A 27 13.67 3.96 -8.14
N ASP A 28 13.70 2.79 -7.50
CA ASP A 28 14.69 1.75 -7.72
C ASP A 28 13.96 0.47 -8.11
N PRO A 29 13.92 0.10 -9.41
CA PRO A 29 13.21 -1.07 -9.88
C PRO A 29 13.68 -2.38 -9.23
N SER A 30 14.94 -2.46 -8.78
CA SER A 30 15.47 -3.66 -8.12
C SER A 30 14.85 -3.91 -6.73
N LYS A 31 14.23 -2.89 -6.14
CA LYS A 31 13.54 -2.95 -4.85
C LYS A 31 12.04 -3.22 -4.99
N ILE A 32 11.52 -3.31 -6.21
CA ILE A 32 10.14 -3.70 -6.48
C ILE A 32 10.11 -5.22 -6.63
N THR A 33 10.18 -5.92 -5.51
CA THR A 33 10.16 -7.40 -5.46
C THR A 33 8.73 -7.94 -5.49
N MET A 34 7.76 -7.15 -5.05
CA MET A 34 6.36 -7.53 -4.96
C MET A 34 5.45 -6.54 -5.70
N ARG A 35 4.56 -7.09 -6.54
CA ARG A 35 3.54 -6.33 -7.27
C ARG A 35 2.16 -6.87 -6.87
N PRO A 36 1.52 -6.30 -5.82
CA PRO A 36 0.22 -6.74 -5.37
C PRO A 36 -0.86 -6.35 -6.38
N ARG A 37 -1.79 -7.25 -6.65
CA ARG A 37 -2.97 -7.01 -7.48
C ARG A 37 -4.18 -7.69 -6.87
N VAL A 38 -5.35 -7.11 -7.07
CA VAL A 38 -6.60 -7.68 -6.55
C VAL A 38 -7.48 -8.13 -7.68
N PHE A 39 -7.95 -9.35 -7.57
CA PHE A 39 -8.84 -10.00 -8.53
C PHE A 39 -10.14 -10.40 -7.83
N VAL A 40 -11.17 -10.67 -8.61
CA VAL A 40 -12.40 -11.28 -8.12
C VAL A 40 -12.31 -12.79 -8.32
N GLU A 41 -12.60 -13.52 -7.28
CA GLU A 41 -12.66 -14.99 -7.33
C GLU A 41 -13.62 -15.47 -8.42
N ASN A 42 -13.21 -16.49 -9.18
CA ASN A 42 -14.00 -17.09 -10.26
C ASN A 42 -14.47 -16.10 -11.36
N SER A 43 -13.75 -14.98 -11.53
CA SER A 43 -14.04 -13.98 -12.56
C SER A 43 -12.95 -13.93 -13.64
N VAL A 44 -13.14 -13.06 -14.63
CA VAL A 44 -12.14 -12.80 -15.65
C VAL A 44 -10.83 -12.37 -14.99
N PRO A 45 -9.63 -12.81 -15.47
CA PRO A 45 -8.34 -12.50 -14.87
C PRO A 45 -7.89 -11.04 -15.15
N VAL A 46 -8.79 -10.09 -14.85
CA VAL A 46 -8.51 -8.65 -14.91
C VAL A 46 -8.50 -8.12 -13.49
N PRO A 47 -7.44 -7.47 -13.05
CA PRO A 47 -7.36 -6.91 -11.70
C PRO A 47 -8.38 -5.78 -11.55
N VAL A 48 -9.06 -5.74 -10.40
CA VAL A 48 -9.94 -4.64 -9.99
C VAL A 48 -9.17 -3.52 -9.28
N ILE A 49 -7.98 -3.85 -8.76
CA ILE A 49 -6.99 -2.94 -8.18
C ILE A 49 -5.63 -3.39 -8.67
N ASP A 50 -4.88 -2.46 -9.26
CA ASP A 50 -3.52 -2.71 -9.78
C ASP A 50 -2.45 -2.30 -8.76
N GLU A 51 -1.21 -2.69 -9.02
CA GLU A 51 -0.07 -2.41 -8.15
C GLU A 51 0.20 -0.92 -7.89
N TYR A 52 -0.15 -0.05 -8.83
CA TYR A 52 0.02 1.41 -8.71
C TYR A 52 -1.09 2.11 -7.92
N ASP A 53 -2.20 1.42 -7.66
CA ASP A 53 -3.34 1.95 -6.91
C ASP A 53 -3.08 2.00 -5.40
N PHE A 54 -2.09 1.22 -4.92
CA PHE A 54 -1.75 1.13 -3.49
C PHE A 54 -0.79 2.24 -3.08
N THR A 55 -1.15 3.00 -2.05
CA THR A 55 -0.32 4.06 -1.46
C THR A 55 0.34 3.66 -0.16
N GLY A 56 -0.06 2.54 0.42
CA GLY A 56 0.52 2.01 1.66
C GLY A 56 -0.09 0.69 2.08
N VAL A 57 0.57 0.05 3.03
CA VAL A 57 0.12 -1.19 3.66
C VAL A 57 0.40 -1.15 5.15
N ARG A 58 -0.43 -1.79 5.96
CA ARG A 58 -0.23 -2.02 7.40
C ARG A 58 -0.50 -3.48 7.70
N ILE A 59 0.18 -4.02 8.71
CA ILE A 59 -0.06 -5.37 9.22
C ILE A 59 -0.76 -5.30 10.57
N GLY A 60 -1.58 -6.29 10.86
CA GLY A 60 -2.21 -6.50 12.15
C GLY A 60 -2.77 -7.91 12.26
N THR A 61 -3.41 -8.21 13.35
CA THR A 61 -4.09 -9.49 13.61
C THR A 61 -5.58 -9.29 13.67
N ILE A 62 -6.33 -10.26 13.15
CA ILE A 62 -7.75 -10.41 13.36
C ILE A 62 -7.93 -11.55 14.34
N GLU A 63 -8.49 -11.26 15.51
CA GLU A 63 -8.80 -12.27 16.51
C GLU A 63 -10.11 -12.96 16.12
N ASN A 64 -10.10 -14.27 16.23
CA ASN A 64 -11.35 -15.02 16.10
C ASN A 64 -12.09 -14.91 17.43
N ILE A 65 -13.09 -14.02 17.48
CA ILE A 65 -13.92 -13.80 18.68
C ILE A 65 -14.76 -15.01 19.10
N LEU A 66 -14.77 -16.06 18.29
CA LEU A 66 -15.50 -17.31 18.61
C LEU A 66 -14.61 -18.34 19.34
N THR A 67 -13.31 -18.09 19.44
CA THR A 67 -12.35 -18.96 20.14
C THR A 67 -11.65 -18.16 21.22
N GLU A 68 -11.54 -18.73 22.43
CA GLU A 68 -10.76 -18.13 23.52
C GLU A 68 -9.24 -18.43 23.36
N ASP A 69 -8.84 -19.14 22.30
CA ASP A 69 -7.45 -19.50 22.08
C ASP A 69 -6.68 -18.33 21.44
N PRO A 70 -5.70 -17.73 22.15
CA PRO A 70 -4.87 -16.66 21.61
C PRO A 70 -4.02 -17.06 20.41
N SER A 71 -3.86 -18.37 20.16
CA SER A 71 -3.13 -18.91 19.00
C SER A 71 -3.95 -18.88 17.71
N ASP A 72 -5.28 -18.71 17.82
CA ASP A 72 -6.21 -18.64 16.68
C ASP A 72 -6.28 -17.22 16.10
N ARG A 73 -5.12 -16.60 15.90
CA ARG A 73 -4.97 -15.27 15.31
C ARG A 73 -4.61 -15.40 13.85
N THR A 74 -5.37 -14.75 12.98
CA THR A 74 -5.05 -14.65 11.57
C THR A 74 -4.42 -13.28 11.30
N TYR A 75 -3.26 -13.26 10.65
CA TYR A 75 -2.64 -12.03 10.18
C TYR A 75 -3.43 -11.47 9.01
N ALA A 76 -3.55 -10.14 8.98
CA ALA A 76 -4.17 -9.42 7.88
C ALA A 76 -3.28 -8.25 7.45
N LEU A 77 -3.41 -7.89 6.19
CA LEU A 77 -2.79 -6.71 5.59
C LEU A 77 -3.87 -5.72 5.20
N TRP A 78 -3.78 -4.49 5.70
CA TRP A 78 -4.67 -3.38 5.35
C TRP A 78 -3.99 -2.51 4.31
N PHE A 79 -4.44 -2.58 3.07
CA PHE A 79 -3.94 -1.74 1.98
C PHE A 79 -4.71 -0.44 1.92
N THR A 80 -3.97 0.67 1.81
CA THR A 80 -4.53 2.00 1.55
C THR A 80 -4.41 2.29 0.06
N LEU A 81 -5.50 2.78 -0.55
CA LEU A 81 -5.57 3.15 -1.95
C LEU A 81 -5.42 4.66 -2.15
N ASP A 82 -5.02 5.07 -3.34
CA ASP A 82 -5.16 6.45 -3.77
C ASP A 82 -6.65 6.86 -3.85
N ARG A 83 -6.90 8.16 -3.98
CA ARG A 83 -8.26 8.71 -3.99
C ARG A 83 -9.11 8.19 -5.16
N ARG A 84 -8.52 8.02 -6.34
CA ARG A 84 -9.23 7.57 -7.55
C ARG A 84 -9.61 6.10 -7.41
N SER A 85 -8.68 5.28 -7.00
CA SER A 85 -8.87 3.85 -6.81
C SER A 85 -9.79 3.53 -5.65
N ALA A 86 -9.78 4.35 -4.57
CA ALA A 86 -10.75 4.26 -3.48
C ALA A 86 -12.20 4.48 -3.96
N ILE A 87 -12.43 5.44 -4.85
CA ILE A 87 -13.75 5.68 -5.46
C ILE A 87 -14.16 4.48 -6.34
N THR A 88 -13.23 3.93 -7.11
CA THR A 88 -13.47 2.74 -7.94
C THR A 88 -13.80 1.54 -7.07
N LEU A 89 -13.01 1.29 -6.01
CA LEU A 89 -13.25 0.20 -5.07
C LEU A 89 -14.63 0.30 -4.41
N LYS A 90 -15.04 1.50 -4.01
CA LYS A 90 -16.39 1.73 -3.45
C LYS A 90 -17.48 1.27 -4.43
N LYS A 91 -17.39 1.63 -5.71
CA LYS A 91 -18.36 1.23 -6.74
C LYS A 91 -18.34 -0.28 -6.97
N GLU A 92 -17.13 -0.86 -7.09
CA GLU A 92 -16.96 -2.29 -7.33
C GLU A 92 -17.42 -3.12 -6.12
N SER A 93 -17.14 -2.71 -4.89
CA SER A 93 -17.58 -3.44 -3.69
C SER A 93 -19.12 -3.47 -3.54
N ILE A 94 -19.82 -2.40 -3.95
CA ILE A 94 -21.29 -2.39 -4.00
C ILE A 94 -21.80 -3.48 -4.95
N ARG A 95 -21.21 -3.60 -6.13
CA ARG A 95 -21.60 -4.57 -7.17
C ARG A 95 -21.25 -6.02 -6.81
N ARG A 96 -20.24 -6.20 -5.96
CA ARG A 96 -19.63 -7.49 -5.65
C ARG A 96 -19.93 -8.00 -4.26
N ARG A 97 -21.01 -7.52 -3.64
CA ARG A 97 -21.46 -8.06 -2.35
C ARG A 97 -21.65 -9.58 -2.42
N GLY A 98 -21.13 -10.27 -1.42
CA GLY A 98 -21.13 -11.74 -1.36
C GLY A 98 -20.06 -12.41 -2.19
N GLN A 99 -19.18 -11.67 -2.86
CA GLN A 99 -18.04 -12.20 -3.59
C GLN A 99 -16.75 -12.06 -2.78
N THR A 100 -15.75 -12.87 -3.13
CA THR A 100 -14.42 -12.81 -2.53
C THR A 100 -13.46 -12.05 -3.46
N LEU A 101 -12.71 -11.12 -2.89
CA LEU A 101 -11.57 -10.49 -3.53
C LEU A 101 -10.30 -11.23 -3.12
N GLN A 102 -9.43 -11.51 -4.08
CA GLN A 102 -8.19 -12.24 -3.91
C GLN A 102 -6.99 -11.31 -4.11
N LEU A 103 -6.10 -11.28 -3.13
CA LEU A 103 -4.80 -10.60 -3.24
C LEU A 103 -3.79 -11.56 -3.85
N ILE A 104 -3.33 -11.25 -5.04
CA ILE A 104 -2.34 -12.03 -5.80
C ILE A 104 -1.02 -11.25 -5.85
N ILE A 105 0.08 -11.91 -5.50
CA ILE A 105 1.44 -11.37 -5.58
C ILE A 105 2.33 -12.43 -6.25
N GLY A 106 3.01 -12.04 -7.33
CA GLY A 106 3.86 -12.98 -8.09
C GLY A 106 3.11 -14.20 -8.64
N GLY A 107 1.80 -14.05 -8.91
CA GLY A 107 0.94 -15.15 -9.38
C GLY A 107 0.43 -16.09 -8.28
N GLN A 108 0.76 -15.82 -7.02
CA GLN A 108 0.32 -16.62 -5.87
C GLN A 108 -0.77 -15.92 -5.09
N LEU A 109 -1.77 -16.68 -4.61
CA LEU A 109 -2.79 -16.20 -3.69
C LEU A 109 -2.17 -15.99 -2.32
N VAL A 110 -2.15 -14.73 -1.85
CA VAL A 110 -1.55 -14.34 -0.57
C VAL A 110 -2.60 -14.06 0.48
N GLY A 111 -3.75 -13.52 0.07
CA GLY A 111 -4.82 -13.18 1.00
C GLY A 111 -6.16 -13.05 0.30
N PHE A 112 -7.22 -12.96 1.10
CA PHE A 112 -8.58 -12.80 0.61
C PHE A 112 -9.38 -11.81 1.47
N HIS A 113 -10.38 -11.20 0.85
CA HIS A 113 -11.36 -10.32 1.49
C HIS A 113 -12.76 -10.68 1.00
N PHE A 114 -13.65 -11.06 1.91
CA PHE A 114 -15.06 -11.28 1.59
C PHE A 114 -15.83 -9.95 1.66
N VAL A 115 -16.48 -9.57 0.57
CA VAL A 115 -17.18 -8.29 0.46
C VAL A 115 -18.55 -8.40 1.10
N GLN A 116 -18.67 -8.02 2.37
CA GLN A 116 -19.94 -7.98 3.09
C GLN A 116 -20.72 -6.70 2.78
N GLU A 117 -19.99 -5.57 2.72
CA GLU A 117 -20.57 -4.24 2.52
C GLU A 117 -19.68 -3.37 1.63
N ALA A 118 -20.16 -2.17 1.29
CA ALA A 118 -19.41 -1.21 0.50
C ALA A 118 -18.16 -0.73 1.23
N ILE A 119 -17.00 -0.84 0.59
CA ILE A 119 -15.73 -0.35 1.14
C ILE A 119 -15.62 1.14 0.83
N THR A 120 -15.85 1.99 1.83
CA THR A 120 -15.92 3.45 1.67
C THR A 120 -14.69 4.18 2.20
N SER A 121 -13.89 3.52 3.02
CA SER A 121 -12.72 4.12 3.70
C SER A 121 -11.50 4.30 2.80
N GLY A 122 -11.47 3.66 1.61
CA GLY A 122 -10.27 3.57 0.77
C GLY A 122 -9.20 2.65 1.35
N VAL A 123 -9.55 1.88 2.39
CA VAL A 123 -8.68 0.86 2.99
C VAL A 123 -9.36 -0.49 2.85
N ILE A 124 -8.63 -1.48 2.36
CA ILE A 124 -9.13 -2.85 2.20
C ILE A 124 -8.25 -3.83 2.99
N PRO A 125 -8.84 -4.62 3.92
CA PRO A 125 -8.14 -5.68 4.62
C PRO A 125 -8.13 -6.97 3.79
N PHE A 126 -6.99 -7.66 3.79
CA PHE A 126 -6.87 -9.03 3.28
C PHE A 126 -6.40 -9.94 4.40
N MET A 127 -7.20 -10.95 4.73
CA MET A 127 -6.77 -12.04 5.62
C MET A 127 -5.74 -12.89 4.87
N LEU A 128 -4.60 -13.15 5.51
CA LEU A 128 -3.55 -13.95 4.91
C LEU A 128 -3.95 -15.44 4.89
N VAL A 129 -3.63 -16.11 3.80
CA VAL A 129 -3.90 -17.56 3.67
C VAL A 129 -2.90 -18.38 4.49
N ASN A 130 -3.31 -19.60 4.88
CA ASN A 130 -2.43 -20.64 5.46
C ASN A 130 -1.84 -20.34 6.84
N ASN A 131 -2.49 -19.55 7.69
CA ASN A 131 -2.03 -19.32 9.08
C ASN A 131 -0.50 -19.13 9.17
N ILE A 132 0.04 -18.21 8.35
CA ILE A 132 1.48 -18.02 8.24
C ILE A 132 2.09 -17.58 9.59
N PRO A 133 3.30 -18.05 9.93
CA PRO A 133 4.00 -17.63 11.12
C PRO A 133 4.21 -16.11 11.16
N GLU A 134 4.21 -15.52 12.36
CA GLU A 134 4.38 -14.09 12.56
C GLU A 134 5.58 -13.51 11.81
N GLN A 135 6.73 -14.18 11.89
CA GLN A 135 7.94 -13.74 11.19
C GLN A 135 7.74 -13.61 9.69
N ASN A 136 7.05 -14.57 9.08
CA ASN A 136 6.78 -14.56 7.63
C ASN A 136 5.78 -13.44 7.27
N ALA A 137 4.78 -13.19 8.13
CA ALA A 137 3.84 -12.09 7.94
C ALA A 137 4.55 -10.73 8.02
N ILE A 138 5.47 -10.55 8.98
CA ILE A 138 6.28 -9.34 9.12
C ILE A 138 7.24 -9.18 7.92
N MET A 139 7.88 -10.23 7.46
CA MET A 139 8.75 -10.19 6.27
C MET A 139 7.95 -9.75 5.03
N LEU A 140 6.81 -10.39 4.79
CA LEU A 140 5.90 -10.04 3.70
C LEU A 140 5.47 -8.56 3.76
N TYR A 141 5.10 -8.07 4.94
CA TYR A 141 4.74 -6.68 5.17
C TYR A 141 5.90 -5.72 4.83
N ASN A 142 7.12 -6.02 5.29
CA ASN A 142 8.29 -5.17 5.05
C ASN A 142 8.62 -5.09 3.55
N GLU A 143 8.61 -6.22 2.85
CA GLU A 143 8.88 -6.27 1.42
C GLU A 143 7.78 -5.57 0.60
N LEU A 144 6.51 -5.73 0.97
CA LEU A 144 5.40 -5.01 0.37
C LEU A 144 5.50 -3.50 0.58
N THR A 145 5.84 -3.07 1.80
CA THR A 145 6.03 -1.65 2.12
C THR A 145 7.12 -1.04 1.25
N GLN A 146 8.26 -1.73 1.12
CA GLN A 146 9.35 -1.28 0.25
C GLN A 146 8.92 -1.22 -1.20
N SER A 147 8.29 -2.28 -1.71
CA SER A 147 7.83 -2.36 -3.10
C SER A 147 6.81 -1.27 -3.44
N ILE A 148 5.81 -1.04 -2.58
CA ILE A 148 4.80 0.01 -2.77
C ILE A 148 5.44 1.40 -2.81
N ASN A 149 6.38 1.70 -1.92
CA ASN A 149 7.09 2.98 -1.92
C ASN A 149 7.82 3.23 -3.24
N HIS A 150 8.48 2.21 -3.79
CA HIS A 150 9.18 2.33 -5.07
C HIS A 150 8.23 2.37 -6.28
N LEU A 151 7.09 1.64 -6.24
CA LEU A 151 6.03 1.73 -7.25
C LEU A 151 5.43 3.15 -7.30
N GLN A 152 5.16 3.76 -6.12
CA GLN A 152 4.66 5.13 -6.05
C GLN A 152 5.70 6.16 -6.54
N ALA A 153 6.98 5.92 -6.31
CA ALA A 153 8.04 6.77 -6.87
C ALA A 153 8.12 6.61 -8.40
N GLU A 154 8.05 5.38 -8.91
CA GLU A 154 8.01 5.09 -10.35
C GLU A 154 6.83 5.78 -11.04
N LEU A 155 5.63 5.73 -10.43
CA LEU A 155 4.45 6.39 -10.95
C LEU A 155 4.65 7.91 -11.07
N LYS A 156 5.19 8.55 -10.03
CA LYS A 156 5.50 9.98 -10.03
C LYS A 156 6.55 10.38 -11.07
N GLU A 157 7.52 9.51 -11.34
CA GLU A 157 8.53 9.75 -12.38
C GLU A 157 7.94 9.68 -13.79
N ARG A 158 6.91 8.86 -14.00
CA ARG A 158 6.21 8.74 -15.29
C ARG A 158 5.25 9.91 -15.57
N GLU A 159 4.71 10.53 -14.53
CA GLU A 159 3.75 11.64 -14.63
C GLU A 159 4.42 13.02 -14.74
N GLY A 160 5.70 13.13 -14.48
CA GLY A 160 6.47 14.40 -14.45
C GLY A 160 7.46 14.53 -15.57
#